data_35a1b9139a1c1fa5e5a24ccfb0e40d56
#
_entry.id   35a1b9139a1c1fa5e5a24ccfb0e40d56
#
_cell.length_a   1.000
_cell.length_b   1.000
_cell.length_c   1.000
_cell.angle_alpha   90.00
_cell.angle_beta   90.00
_cell.angle_gamma   90.00
#
_symmetry.space_group_name_H-M   'P 1'
#
loop_
_entity.id
_entity.type
_entity.pdbx_description
1 polymer ?
#
loop_
_entity_poly.entity_id
_entity_poly.type
_entity_poly.pdbx_seq_one_letter_code
_entity_poly.pdbx_strand_id
1 'polypeptide(L)'
;MAAVVSTAGIIYYLMNEVDFAKSKQRELENQSMSLSEDVASLKKLKVGLQSELLDREEKMQTVSDRLSDLEKVLGVDDSDDATLESRLDTAAITSSVRLVLLNQIPNGSPVEKSRMSSDYGRRINPVTGKSEFHRGQDFSAPKDTAIYAPADGVVEVVRPSLVKGSGNYLRLRHSFGFSSSYSHMNKFAVKMGEFVNKGDIIGYVGNSGLSTGPHLHYEIRFVGRSLDPKPFVNWGINNFDTIFTKVGGVRWESLINNVEQRVSAQLQLSSLKAAPLMASSE
;
A
#
# COMPACT_ATOMS: atom_id res chain seq x y z
N MET A 1 87.38 -12.54 60.44
CA MET A 1 86.97 -11.70 59.32
C MET A 1 86.16 -12.47 58.22
N ALA A 2 86.47 -13.70 57.83
CA ALA A 2 85.79 -14.44 56.77
C ALA A 2 84.30 -14.67 57.04
N ALA A 3 83.89 -14.96 58.28
CA ALA A 3 82.48 -15.23 58.63
C ALA A 3 81.59 -13.97 58.51
N VAL A 4 82.06 -12.78 58.75
CA VAL A 4 81.30 -11.53 58.66
C VAL A 4 81.03 -11.11 57.18
N VAL A 5 81.97 -11.41 56.29
CA VAL A 5 81.82 -11.15 54.83
C VAL A 5 80.77 -12.13 54.22
N SER A 6 80.74 -13.37 54.67
CA SER A 6 79.77 -14.40 54.22
C SER A 6 78.37 -14.04 54.65
N THR A 7 78.13 -13.55 55.86
CA THR A 7 76.85 -13.15 56.36
C THR A 7 76.29 -11.89 55.66
N ALA A 8 77.16 -10.91 55.38
CA ALA A 8 76.83 -9.69 54.62
C ALA A 8 76.37 -10.04 53.16
N GLY A 9 77.06 -10.97 52.51
CA GLY A 9 76.72 -11.46 51.16
C GLY A 9 75.38 -12.16 51.12
N ILE A 10 75.07 -13.00 52.12
CA ILE A 10 73.77 -13.68 52.23
C ILE A 10 72.67 -12.67 52.50
N ILE A 11 72.88 -11.68 53.37
CA ILE A 11 71.85 -10.66 53.63
C ILE A 11 71.58 -9.83 52.34
N TYR A 12 72.65 -9.41 51.62
CA TYR A 12 72.43 -8.71 50.35
C TYR A 12 71.70 -9.52 49.30
N TYR A 13 72.02 -10.79 49.18
CA TYR A 13 71.25 -11.72 48.27
C TYR A 13 69.77 -11.81 48.66
N LEU A 14 69.52 -12.03 49.95
CA LEU A 14 68.13 -12.12 50.44
C LEU A 14 67.37 -10.80 50.26
N MET A 15 68.01 -9.64 50.45
CA MET A 15 67.39 -8.35 50.21
C MET A 15 67.00 -8.18 48.72
N ASN A 16 67.90 -8.52 47.80
CA ASN A 16 67.60 -8.49 46.36
C ASN A 16 66.46 -9.43 45.97
N GLU A 17 66.39 -10.64 46.55
CA GLU A 17 65.34 -11.59 46.28
C GLU A 17 63.99 -11.12 46.82
N VAL A 18 63.97 -10.48 47.99
CA VAL A 18 62.77 -9.83 48.56
C VAL A 18 62.33 -8.63 47.70
N ASP A 19 63.24 -7.81 47.23
CA ASP A 19 62.88 -6.67 46.38
C ASP A 19 62.36 -7.15 45.01
N PHE A 20 62.94 -8.20 44.41
CA PHE A 20 62.43 -8.85 43.20
C PHE A 20 61.06 -9.44 43.45
N ALA A 21 60.82 -10.16 44.53
CA ALA A 21 59.53 -10.71 44.88
C ALA A 21 58.45 -9.65 45.06
N LYS A 22 58.81 -8.51 45.72
CA LYS A 22 57.91 -7.36 45.89
C LYS A 22 57.58 -6.68 44.55
N SER A 23 58.56 -6.51 43.64
CA SER A 23 58.30 -5.95 42.32
C SER A 23 57.38 -6.84 41.48
N LYS A 24 57.59 -8.16 41.53
CA LYS A 24 56.72 -9.14 40.86
C LYS A 24 55.30 -9.19 41.45
N GLN A 25 55.20 -9.10 42.75
CA GLN A 25 53.89 -9.00 43.43
C GLN A 25 53.11 -7.76 42.97
N ARG A 26 53.77 -6.56 42.91
CA ARG A 26 53.14 -5.33 42.43
C ARG A 26 52.71 -5.44 40.95
N GLU A 27 53.52 -6.09 40.10
CA GLU A 27 53.19 -6.32 38.70
C GLU A 27 51.93 -7.21 38.59
N LEU A 28 51.83 -8.31 39.38
CA LEU A 28 50.69 -9.18 39.40
C LEU A 28 49.43 -8.50 39.96
N GLU A 29 49.57 -7.65 40.97
CA GLU A 29 48.47 -6.87 41.52
C GLU A 29 47.96 -5.87 40.44
N ASN A 30 48.81 -5.20 39.72
CA ASN A 30 48.40 -4.30 38.63
C ASN A 30 47.73 -5.04 37.46
N GLN A 31 48.23 -6.22 37.06
CA GLN A 31 47.61 -7.07 36.05
C GLN A 31 46.25 -7.57 36.52
N SER A 32 46.11 -7.98 37.77
CA SER A 32 44.84 -8.41 38.36
C SER A 32 43.80 -7.29 38.36
N MET A 33 44.23 -6.07 38.68
CA MET A 33 43.37 -4.88 38.70
C MET A 33 42.88 -4.54 37.29
N SER A 34 43.80 -4.49 36.31
CA SER A 34 43.45 -4.26 34.90
C SER A 34 42.50 -5.33 34.37
N LEU A 35 42.77 -6.61 34.66
CA LEU A 35 41.88 -7.71 34.24
C LEU A 35 40.51 -7.62 34.88
N SER A 36 40.41 -7.17 36.14
CA SER A 36 39.14 -6.96 36.82
C SER A 36 38.34 -5.83 36.19
N GLU A 37 38.97 -4.76 35.76
CA GLU A 37 38.32 -3.66 35.00
C GLU A 37 37.83 -4.12 33.63
N ASP A 38 38.64 -4.90 32.90
CA ASP A 38 38.25 -5.48 31.61
C ASP A 38 37.02 -6.41 31.75
N VAL A 39 37.02 -7.28 32.77
CA VAL A 39 35.88 -8.15 33.08
C VAL A 39 34.63 -7.34 33.41
N ALA A 40 34.76 -6.26 34.18
CA ALA A 40 33.62 -5.38 34.50
C ALA A 40 33.06 -4.70 33.24
N SER A 41 33.95 -4.21 32.35
CA SER A 41 33.56 -3.57 31.08
C SER A 41 32.86 -4.55 30.13
N LEU A 42 33.40 -5.77 29.99
CA LEU A 42 32.79 -6.84 29.19
C LEU A 42 31.42 -7.28 29.72
N LYS A 43 31.26 -7.36 31.03
CA LYS A 43 29.95 -7.64 31.65
C LYS A 43 28.94 -6.55 31.34
N LYS A 44 29.33 -5.27 31.40
CA LYS A 44 28.45 -4.15 31.05
C LYS A 44 28.06 -4.18 29.57
N LEU A 45 29.01 -4.45 28.68
CA LEU A 45 28.77 -4.59 27.24
C LEU A 45 27.81 -5.75 26.97
N LYS A 46 28.02 -6.91 27.61
CA LYS A 46 27.15 -8.09 27.46
C LYS A 46 25.70 -7.76 27.86
N VAL A 47 25.49 -7.09 28.98
CA VAL A 47 24.13 -6.70 29.43
C VAL A 47 23.50 -5.73 28.44
N GLY A 48 24.27 -4.75 27.91
CA GLY A 48 23.80 -3.82 26.89
C GLY A 48 23.35 -4.55 25.61
N LEU A 49 24.20 -5.45 25.10
CA LEU A 49 23.86 -6.24 23.90
C LEU A 49 22.67 -7.17 24.12
N GLN A 50 22.54 -7.78 25.30
CA GLN A 50 21.36 -8.60 25.61
C GLN A 50 20.07 -7.77 25.63
N SER A 51 20.10 -6.56 26.18
CA SER A 51 18.96 -5.64 26.16
C SER A 51 18.60 -5.21 24.74
N GLU A 52 19.60 -4.93 23.91
CA GLU A 52 19.38 -4.56 22.49
C GLU A 52 18.79 -5.73 21.68
N LEU A 53 19.24 -6.96 21.94
CA LEU A 53 18.67 -8.15 21.29
C LEU A 53 17.20 -8.34 21.64
N LEU A 54 16.82 -8.21 22.91
CA LEU A 54 15.43 -8.32 23.36
C LEU A 54 14.55 -7.23 22.71
N ASP A 55 15.01 -5.99 22.65
CA ASP A 55 14.28 -4.90 21.97
C ASP A 55 14.10 -5.18 20.47
N ARG A 56 15.10 -5.74 19.80
CA ARG A 56 15.00 -6.14 18.40
C ARG A 56 14.03 -7.31 18.20
N GLU A 57 14.06 -8.31 19.06
CA GLU A 57 13.14 -9.45 19.01
C GLU A 57 11.70 -8.98 19.17
N GLU A 58 11.41 -8.09 20.15
CA GLU A 58 10.08 -7.51 20.36
C GLU A 58 9.60 -6.72 19.12
N LYS A 59 10.48 -5.91 18.53
CA LYS A 59 10.17 -5.17 17.30
C LYS A 59 9.89 -6.11 16.12
N MET A 60 10.70 -7.16 15.95
CA MET A 60 10.47 -8.15 14.89
C MET A 60 9.14 -8.88 15.08
N GLN A 61 8.78 -9.25 16.31
CA GLN A 61 7.49 -9.86 16.59
C GLN A 61 6.33 -8.92 16.26
N THR A 62 6.44 -7.66 16.65
CA THR A 62 5.43 -6.64 16.32
C THR A 62 5.25 -6.47 14.81
N VAL A 63 6.35 -6.49 14.04
CA VAL A 63 6.28 -6.43 12.57
C VAL A 63 5.61 -7.67 12.00
N SER A 64 5.97 -8.86 12.52
CA SER A 64 5.38 -10.13 12.09
C SER A 64 3.87 -10.17 12.34
N ASP A 65 3.42 -9.72 13.51
CA ASP A 65 1.99 -9.70 13.87
C ASP A 65 1.19 -8.75 12.95
N ARG A 66 1.72 -7.55 12.70
CA ARG A 66 1.10 -6.59 11.76
C ARG A 66 1.08 -7.10 10.33
N LEU A 67 2.13 -7.82 9.91
CA LEU A 67 2.17 -8.45 8.60
C LEU A 67 1.11 -9.53 8.46
N SER A 68 0.94 -10.40 9.48
CA SER A 68 -0.12 -11.41 9.49
C SER A 68 -1.52 -10.79 9.40
N ASP A 69 -1.76 -9.66 10.08
CA ASP A 69 -3.04 -8.95 9.95
C ASP A 69 -3.26 -8.39 8.55
N LEU A 70 -2.21 -7.86 7.91
CA LEU A 70 -2.26 -7.39 6.52
C LEU A 70 -2.52 -8.56 5.55
N GLU A 71 -1.83 -9.68 5.70
CA GLU A 71 -2.01 -10.89 4.88
C GLU A 71 -3.44 -11.40 4.93
N LYS A 72 -4.07 -11.42 6.11
CA LYS A 72 -5.51 -11.75 6.26
C LYS A 72 -6.40 -10.82 5.43
N VAL A 73 -6.15 -9.51 5.48
CA VAL A 73 -6.92 -8.52 4.68
C VAL A 73 -6.68 -8.72 3.19
N LEU A 74 -5.47 -9.10 2.80
CA LEU A 74 -5.11 -9.37 1.42
C LEU A 74 -5.53 -10.77 0.94
N GLY A 75 -6.01 -11.65 1.81
CA GLY A 75 -6.32 -13.05 1.47
C GLY A 75 -5.13 -13.82 0.92
N VAL A 76 -3.92 -13.50 1.40
CA VAL A 76 -2.69 -14.23 1.08
C VAL A 76 -2.55 -15.35 2.10
N ASP A 77 -2.36 -16.59 1.63
CA ASP A 77 -2.14 -17.73 2.52
C ASP A 77 -0.81 -17.58 3.27
N ASP A 78 -0.90 -17.77 4.58
CA ASP A 78 0.26 -17.79 5.48
C ASP A 78 1.05 -19.10 5.21
N SER A 79 2.09 -19.02 4.39
CA SER A 79 2.98 -20.16 4.22
C SER A 79 3.95 -20.19 5.41
N ASP A 80 3.74 -21.11 6.34
CA ASP A 80 4.53 -21.31 7.57
C ASP A 80 6.06 -21.39 7.33
N ASP A 81 6.48 -21.71 6.10
CA ASP A 81 7.90 -21.85 5.72
C ASP A 81 8.49 -20.59 5.05
N ALA A 82 7.72 -19.52 4.82
CA ALA A 82 8.22 -18.33 4.15
C ALA A 82 8.99 -17.40 5.11
N THR A 83 10.14 -16.89 4.64
CA THR A 83 10.89 -15.88 5.41
C THR A 83 10.10 -14.60 5.56
N LEU A 84 10.33 -13.83 6.63
CA LEU A 84 9.69 -12.53 6.86
C LEU A 84 9.88 -11.57 5.66
N GLU A 85 11.06 -11.60 5.04
CA GLU A 85 11.36 -10.80 3.84
C GLU A 85 10.47 -11.19 2.66
N SER A 86 10.34 -12.49 2.37
CA SER A 86 9.48 -12.99 1.29
C SER A 86 8.00 -12.67 1.53
N ARG A 87 7.54 -12.73 2.78
CA ARG A 87 6.18 -12.36 3.17
C ARG A 87 5.93 -10.87 2.96
N LEU A 88 6.88 -10.01 3.37
CA LEU A 88 6.82 -8.56 3.14
C LEU A 88 6.77 -8.21 1.65
N ASP A 89 7.59 -8.83 0.83
CA ASP A 89 7.59 -8.62 -0.61
C ASP A 89 6.26 -9.03 -1.25
N THR A 90 5.72 -10.18 -0.88
CA THR A 90 4.43 -10.67 -1.37
C THR A 90 3.29 -9.72 -0.97
N ALA A 91 3.25 -9.28 0.28
CA ALA A 91 2.25 -8.33 0.77
C ALA A 91 2.38 -6.96 0.08
N ALA A 92 3.61 -6.49 -0.16
CA ALA A 92 3.88 -5.23 -0.87
C ALA A 92 3.43 -5.29 -2.33
N ILE A 93 3.72 -6.38 -3.04
CA ILE A 93 3.27 -6.58 -4.42
C ILE A 93 1.74 -6.66 -4.46
N THR A 94 1.13 -7.51 -3.66
CA THR A 94 -0.33 -7.73 -3.65
C THR A 94 -1.09 -6.45 -3.31
N SER A 95 -0.68 -5.72 -2.27
CA SER A 95 -1.31 -4.45 -1.90
C SER A 95 -1.14 -3.39 -3.00
N SER A 96 0.02 -3.31 -3.63
CA SER A 96 0.29 -2.37 -4.72
C SER A 96 -0.56 -2.68 -5.95
N VAL A 97 -0.70 -3.96 -6.32
CA VAL A 97 -1.60 -4.40 -7.41
C VAL A 97 -3.04 -4.00 -7.13
N ARG A 98 -3.55 -4.25 -5.92
CA ARG A 98 -4.90 -3.85 -5.52
C ARG A 98 -5.11 -2.34 -5.59
N LEU A 99 -4.17 -1.55 -5.10
CA LEU A 99 -4.23 -0.09 -5.18
C LEU A 99 -4.23 0.42 -6.62
N VAL A 100 -3.37 -0.12 -7.48
CA VAL A 100 -3.35 0.23 -8.92
C VAL A 100 -4.69 -0.08 -9.56
N LEU A 101 -5.26 -1.26 -9.34
CA LEU A 101 -6.54 -1.63 -9.93
C LEU A 101 -7.69 -0.77 -9.40
N LEU A 102 -7.75 -0.50 -8.09
CA LEU A 102 -8.78 0.34 -7.47
C LEU A 102 -8.67 1.82 -7.82
N ASN A 103 -7.50 2.31 -8.20
CA ASN A 103 -7.36 3.69 -8.68
C ASN A 103 -7.63 3.82 -10.17
N GLN A 104 -7.41 2.79 -10.97
CA GLN A 104 -7.48 2.87 -12.43
C GLN A 104 -8.72 2.24 -13.06
N ILE A 105 -9.47 1.43 -12.33
CA ILE A 105 -10.74 0.84 -12.77
C ILE A 105 -11.88 1.45 -11.97
N PRO A 106 -12.98 1.90 -12.62
CA PRO A 106 -14.12 2.49 -11.93
C PRO A 106 -14.61 1.65 -10.75
N ASN A 107 -14.71 2.25 -9.57
CA ASN A 107 -15.23 1.59 -8.37
C ASN A 107 -15.79 2.60 -7.37
N GLY A 108 -16.66 2.12 -6.48
CA GLY A 108 -17.39 2.98 -5.54
C GLY A 108 -18.53 3.76 -6.20
N SER A 109 -19.34 4.41 -5.38
CA SER A 109 -20.46 5.23 -5.86
C SER A 109 -19.95 6.56 -6.41
N PRO A 110 -20.37 6.97 -7.62
CA PRO A 110 -20.03 8.28 -8.17
C PRO A 110 -20.78 9.43 -7.50
N VAL A 111 -21.80 9.16 -6.69
CA VAL A 111 -22.60 10.16 -5.97
C VAL A 111 -22.76 9.72 -4.52
N GLU A 112 -22.29 10.51 -3.58
CA GLU A 112 -22.50 10.26 -2.16
C GLU A 112 -23.95 10.50 -1.76
N LYS A 113 -24.39 9.79 -0.70
CA LYS A 113 -25.74 9.95 -0.11
C LYS A 113 -26.88 9.86 -1.13
N SER A 114 -26.70 9.06 -2.19
CA SER A 114 -27.70 8.79 -3.21
C SER A 114 -28.41 7.48 -2.98
N ARG A 115 -29.60 7.31 -3.57
CA ARG A 115 -30.33 6.05 -3.63
C ARG A 115 -30.31 5.52 -5.06
N MET A 116 -29.90 4.27 -5.24
CA MET A 116 -30.08 3.59 -6.52
C MET A 116 -31.59 3.52 -6.86
N SER A 117 -31.98 4.15 -7.96
CA SER A 117 -33.40 4.29 -8.34
C SER A 117 -33.78 3.41 -9.53
N SER A 118 -32.80 2.98 -10.35
CA SER A 118 -33.04 2.02 -11.42
C SER A 118 -31.78 1.24 -11.76
N ASP A 119 -31.94 -0.07 -11.91
CA ASP A 119 -30.85 -1.00 -12.21
C ASP A 119 -30.59 -1.11 -13.73
N TYR A 120 -29.42 -1.65 -14.05
CA TYR A 120 -29.01 -2.07 -15.38
C TYR A 120 -29.88 -3.24 -15.89
N GLY A 121 -30.23 -3.24 -17.18
CA GLY A 121 -30.93 -4.33 -17.80
C GLY A 121 -32.23 -3.94 -18.49
N ARG A 122 -33.09 -4.93 -18.79
CA ARG A 122 -34.36 -4.69 -19.46
C ARG A 122 -35.38 -4.04 -18.51
N ARG A 123 -36.00 -2.95 -18.95
CA ARG A 123 -37.02 -2.23 -18.19
C ARG A 123 -38.06 -1.59 -19.11
N ILE A 124 -39.18 -1.12 -18.54
CA ILE A 124 -40.05 -0.15 -19.20
C ILE A 124 -39.49 1.26 -18.96
N ASN A 125 -39.22 1.99 -20.01
CA ASN A 125 -38.72 3.37 -19.92
C ASN A 125 -39.78 4.26 -19.24
N PRO A 126 -39.45 4.94 -18.12
CA PRO A 126 -40.42 5.69 -17.33
C PRO A 126 -40.95 6.96 -18.05
N VAL A 127 -40.28 7.43 -19.10
CA VAL A 127 -40.66 8.61 -19.88
C VAL A 127 -41.49 8.21 -21.12
N THR A 128 -41.05 7.17 -21.83
CA THR A 128 -41.64 6.79 -23.12
C THR A 128 -42.66 5.65 -23.03
N GLY A 129 -42.69 4.93 -21.91
CA GLY A 129 -43.53 3.73 -21.70
C GLY A 129 -43.11 2.51 -22.54
N LYS A 130 -42.02 2.58 -23.29
CA LYS A 130 -41.54 1.50 -24.17
C LYS A 130 -40.52 0.59 -23.47
N SER A 131 -40.49 -0.67 -23.88
CA SER A 131 -39.43 -1.60 -23.43
C SER A 131 -38.11 -1.15 -23.97
N GLU A 132 -37.10 -1.04 -23.10
CA GLU A 132 -35.72 -0.68 -23.41
C GLU A 132 -34.72 -1.52 -22.65
N PHE A 133 -33.48 -1.49 -23.10
CA PHE A 133 -32.35 -2.00 -22.32
C PHE A 133 -31.62 -0.81 -21.69
N HIS A 134 -31.71 -0.68 -20.37
CA HIS A 134 -31.02 0.32 -19.58
C HIS A 134 -29.54 -0.05 -19.46
N ARG A 135 -28.67 0.76 -20.08
CA ARG A 135 -27.22 0.47 -20.18
C ARG A 135 -26.39 0.96 -19.01
N GLY A 136 -27.05 1.50 -18.00
CA GLY A 136 -26.41 2.08 -16.82
C GLY A 136 -27.21 1.81 -15.55
N GLN A 137 -26.89 2.56 -14.54
CA GLN A 137 -27.57 2.60 -13.26
C GLN A 137 -27.95 4.03 -12.93
N ASP A 138 -29.16 4.23 -12.41
CA ASP A 138 -29.64 5.55 -12.05
C ASP A 138 -29.53 5.78 -10.54
N PHE A 139 -28.96 6.94 -10.17
CA PHE A 139 -28.78 7.39 -8.79
C PHE A 139 -29.64 8.63 -8.55
N SER A 140 -30.72 8.48 -7.80
CA SER A 140 -31.55 9.60 -7.37
C SER A 140 -30.83 10.41 -6.28
N ALA A 141 -30.61 11.69 -6.55
CA ALA A 141 -29.99 12.64 -5.64
C ALA A 141 -30.49 14.06 -5.92
N PRO A 142 -30.47 14.99 -4.95
CA PRO A 142 -30.83 16.36 -5.18
C PRO A 142 -30.02 16.99 -6.33
N LYS A 143 -30.66 17.93 -7.03
CA LYS A 143 -29.93 18.75 -8.02
C LYS A 143 -28.75 19.45 -7.38
N ASP A 144 -27.64 19.56 -8.11
CA ASP A 144 -26.35 20.11 -7.66
C ASP A 144 -25.58 19.28 -6.62
N THR A 145 -26.01 18.04 -6.35
CA THR A 145 -25.16 17.08 -5.63
C THR A 145 -23.90 16.81 -6.45
N ALA A 146 -22.72 16.79 -5.81
CA ALA A 146 -21.44 16.54 -6.49
C ALA A 146 -21.37 15.12 -7.07
N ILE A 147 -20.78 15.02 -8.26
CA ILE A 147 -20.44 13.77 -8.95
C ILE A 147 -18.92 13.64 -8.93
N TYR A 148 -18.43 12.49 -8.49
CA TYR A 148 -17.01 12.20 -8.32
C TYR A 148 -16.52 11.23 -9.39
N ALA A 149 -15.24 11.37 -9.76
CA ALA A 149 -14.56 10.41 -10.62
C ALA A 149 -14.35 9.08 -9.85
N PRO A 150 -14.81 7.92 -10.39
CA PRO A 150 -14.72 6.63 -9.72
C PRO A 150 -13.34 5.98 -9.87
N ALA A 151 -12.48 6.53 -10.71
CA ALA A 151 -11.11 6.12 -10.99
C ALA A 151 -10.35 7.27 -11.66
N ASP A 152 -9.03 7.16 -11.68
CA ASP A 152 -8.18 8.05 -12.48
C ASP A 152 -8.55 7.97 -13.96
N GLY A 153 -8.43 9.09 -14.68
CA GLY A 153 -8.78 9.08 -16.09
C GLY A 153 -8.59 10.42 -16.79
N VAL A 154 -9.00 10.43 -18.05
CA VAL A 154 -9.00 11.62 -18.88
C VAL A 154 -10.44 11.93 -19.31
N VAL A 155 -10.82 13.19 -19.28
CA VAL A 155 -12.11 13.65 -19.79
C VAL A 155 -12.15 13.52 -21.31
N GLU A 156 -12.81 12.47 -21.80
CA GLU A 156 -12.87 12.16 -23.23
C GLU A 156 -13.96 12.94 -23.96
N VAL A 157 -15.09 13.16 -23.29
CA VAL A 157 -16.23 13.86 -23.90
C VAL A 157 -16.87 14.80 -22.86
N VAL A 158 -17.12 16.03 -23.25
CA VAL A 158 -18.01 16.97 -22.58
C VAL A 158 -19.00 17.48 -23.63
N ARG A 159 -20.28 17.14 -23.49
CA ARG A 159 -21.33 17.50 -24.45
C ARG A 159 -22.51 18.13 -23.72
N PRO A 160 -22.63 19.46 -23.78
CA PRO A 160 -23.80 20.15 -23.24
C PRO A 160 -25.03 19.89 -24.12
N SER A 161 -26.15 19.54 -23.50
CA SER A 161 -27.46 19.44 -24.14
C SER A 161 -28.55 19.50 -23.08
N LEU A 162 -29.48 20.44 -23.20
CA LEU A 162 -30.52 20.61 -22.19
C LEU A 162 -31.83 19.85 -22.51
N VAL A 163 -32.03 19.43 -23.76
CA VAL A 163 -33.38 19.13 -24.28
C VAL A 163 -33.51 17.69 -24.82
N LYS A 164 -32.45 16.98 -25.15
CA LYS A 164 -32.54 15.68 -25.85
C LYS A 164 -31.71 14.59 -25.19
N GLY A 165 -32.26 13.38 -25.20
CA GLY A 165 -31.55 12.15 -24.83
C GLY A 165 -30.84 12.23 -23.48
N SER A 166 -29.54 12.05 -23.46
CA SER A 166 -28.71 12.03 -22.26
C SER A 166 -28.55 13.39 -21.55
N GLY A 167 -29.09 14.47 -22.14
CA GLY A 167 -28.86 15.79 -21.58
C GLY A 167 -27.40 16.22 -21.58
N ASN A 168 -26.98 16.96 -20.57
CA ASN A 168 -25.56 17.24 -20.33
C ASN A 168 -24.84 15.92 -20.04
N TYR A 169 -23.88 15.59 -20.88
CA TYR A 169 -23.19 14.30 -20.92
C TYR A 169 -21.69 14.48 -20.79
N LEU A 170 -21.09 13.70 -19.90
CA LEU A 170 -19.65 13.61 -19.70
C LEU A 170 -19.21 12.15 -19.82
N ARG A 171 -18.01 11.92 -20.36
CA ARG A 171 -17.38 10.59 -20.35
C ARG A 171 -15.92 10.71 -19.97
N LEU A 172 -15.51 9.85 -19.06
CA LEU A 172 -14.12 9.62 -18.68
C LEU A 172 -13.61 8.36 -19.36
N ARG A 173 -12.37 8.42 -19.85
CA ARG A 173 -11.59 7.26 -20.25
C ARG A 173 -10.63 6.90 -19.13
N HIS A 174 -10.71 5.67 -18.69
CA HIS A 174 -9.85 5.08 -17.68
C HIS A 174 -8.84 4.13 -18.31
N SER A 175 -7.95 3.56 -17.50
CA SER A 175 -6.98 2.55 -17.92
C SER A 175 -7.64 1.23 -18.33
N PHE A 176 -6.87 0.37 -18.95
CA PHE A 176 -7.24 -1.02 -19.31
C PHE A 176 -8.48 -1.16 -20.20
N GLY A 177 -8.86 -0.10 -20.91
CA GLY A 177 -10.03 -0.12 -21.81
C GLY A 177 -11.37 0.16 -21.13
N PHE A 178 -11.37 0.58 -19.87
CA PHE A 178 -12.58 1.03 -19.19
C PHE A 178 -12.92 2.48 -19.52
N SER A 179 -14.21 2.80 -19.45
CA SER A 179 -14.73 4.17 -19.45
C SER A 179 -15.97 4.26 -18.60
N SER A 180 -16.19 5.43 -18.01
CA SER A 180 -17.44 5.77 -17.31
C SER A 180 -18.12 6.95 -17.98
N SER A 181 -19.45 6.99 -17.93
CA SER A 181 -20.22 8.10 -18.50
C SER A 181 -21.35 8.54 -17.59
N TYR A 182 -21.69 9.83 -17.70
CA TYR A 182 -22.54 10.56 -16.79
C TYR A 182 -23.54 11.36 -17.62
N SER A 183 -24.82 11.15 -17.38
CA SER A 183 -25.91 11.83 -18.10
C SER A 183 -26.79 12.61 -17.14
N HIS A 184 -27.65 13.46 -17.72
CA HIS A 184 -28.62 14.31 -17.04
C HIS A 184 -27.98 15.33 -16.09
N MET A 185 -26.68 15.64 -16.25
CA MET A 185 -25.93 16.55 -15.38
C MET A 185 -26.52 17.98 -15.42
N ASN A 186 -26.32 18.72 -14.32
CA ASN A 186 -26.64 20.14 -14.28
C ASN A 186 -25.51 20.99 -14.87
N LYS A 187 -24.29 20.75 -14.44
CA LYS A 187 -23.09 21.45 -14.89
C LYS A 187 -21.87 20.54 -14.81
N PHE A 188 -20.86 20.88 -15.61
CA PHE A 188 -19.55 20.23 -15.60
C PHE A 188 -18.59 21.01 -14.71
N ALA A 189 -17.71 20.32 -13.98
CA ALA A 189 -16.61 20.92 -13.22
C ALA A 189 -15.26 20.80 -13.95
N VAL A 190 -15.21 20.02 -15.04
CA VAL A 190 -14.00 19.68 -15.78
C VAL A 190 -14.18 19.94 -17.28
N LYS A 191 -13.07 19.99 -18.03
CA LYS A 191 -13.03 20.23 -19.49
C LYS A 191 -12.50 19.01 -20.23
N MET A 192 -12.85 18.89 -21.51
CA MET A 192 -12.32 17.85 -22.40
C MET A 192 -10.78 17.91 -22.45
N GLY A 193 -10.13 16.75 -22.33
CA GLY A 193 -8.68 16.58 -22.30
C GLY A 193 -8.06 16.72 -20.90
N GLU A 194 -8.83 17.10 -19.89
CA GLU A 194 -8.36 17.24 -18.51
C GLU A 194 -8.14 15.87 -17.85
N PHE A 195 -7.04 15.72 -17.11
CA PHE A 195 -6.81 14.57 -16.23
C PHE A 195 -7.54 14.76 -14.92
N VAL A 196 -8.16 13.70 -14.43
CA VAL A 196 -8.84 13.65 -13.15
C VAL A 196 -8.32 12.47 -12.34
N ASN A 197 -8.15 12.68 -11.04
CA ASN A 197 -7.86 11.61 -10.12
C ASN A 197 -9.16 11.04 -9.56
N LYS A 198 -9.12 9.82 -9.10
CA LYS A 198 -10.23 9.22 -8.36
C LYS A 198 -10.62 10.12 -7.18
N GLY A 199 -11.91 10.42 -7.06
CA GLY A 199 -12.45 11.28 -6.02
C GLY A 199 -12.54 12.76 -6.41
N ASP A 200 -12.01 13.19 -7.56
CA ASP A 200 -12.16 14.57 -8.03
C ASP A 200 -13.62 14.84 -8.43
N ILE A 201 -14.09 16.06 -8.17
CA ILE A 201 -15.44 16.49 -8.59
C ILE A 201 -15.41 16.78 -10.09
N ILE A 202 -16.21 16.02 -10.85
CA ILE A 202 -16.30 16.14 -12.32
C ILE A 202 -17.54 16.89 -12.80
N GLY A 203 -18.49 17.12 -11.92
CA GLY A 203 -19.71 17.87 -12.18
C GLY A 203 -20.78 17.67 -11.12
N TYR A 204 -22.03 17.93 -11.50
CA TYR A 204 -23.13 17.98 -10.54
C TYR A 204 -24.40 17.35 -11.10
N VAL A 205 -25.13 16.64 -10.26
CA VAL A 205 -26.43 16.02 -10.59
C VAL A 205 -27.42 17.06 -11.09
N GLY A 206 -28.16 16.69 -12.11
CA GLY A 206 -29.16 17.57 -12.73
C GLY A 206 -30.44 16.83 -13.13
N ASN A 207 -31.14 17.42 -14.09
CA ASN A 207 -32.38 16.90 -14.66
C ASN A 207 -32.45 17.30 -16.16
N SER A 208 -31.32 17.36 -16.84
CA SER A 208 -31.22 17.76 -18.25
C SER A 208 -31.56 16.59 -19.18
N GLY A 209 -32.06 16.89 -20.38
CA GLY A 209 -32.42 15.89 -21.38
C GLY A 209 -33.71 15.13 -21.06
N LEU A 210 -33.77 13.86 -21.46
CA LEU A 210 -34.93 12.99 -21.25
C LEU A 210 -34.89 12.37 -19.83
N SER A 211 -35.46 13.06 -18.86
CA SER A 211 -35.41 12.72 -17.44
C SER A 211 -36.75 13.04 -16.76
N THR A 212 -37.13 12.21 -15.78
CA THR A 212 -38.37 12.37 -14.98
C THR A 212 -38.16 13.12 -13.68
N GLY A 213 -36.92 13.35 -13.27
CA GLY A 213 -36.59 14.04 -12.02
C GLY A 213 -35.06 14.05 -11.80
N PRO A 214 -34.57 14.80 -10.80
CA PRO A 214 -33.13 14.90 -10.54
C PRO A 214 -32.50 13.53 -10.22
N HIS A 215 -31.58 13.12 -11.08
CA HIS A 215 -30.80 11.88 -10.92
C HIS A 215 -29.54 11.93 -11.79
N LEU A 216 -28.58 11.07 -11.47
CA LEU A 216 -27.46 10.72 -12.32
C LEU A 216 -27.75 9.40 -13.02
N HIS A 217 -27.67 9.37 -14.36
CA HIS A 217 -27.55 8.12 -15.12
C HIS A 217 -26.07 7.83 -15.32
N TYR A 218 -25.59 6.69 -14.80
CA TYR A 218 -24.20 6.28 -14.77
C TYR A 218 -23.98 4.97 -15.52
N GLU A 219 -23.04 4.97 -16.48
CA GLU A 219 -22.65 3.77 -17.22
C GLU A 219 -21.18 3.45 -17.00
N ILE A 220 -20.86 2.15 -16.94
CA ILE A 220 -19.50 1.63 -17.07
C ILE A 220 -19.40 0.83 -18.36
N ARG A 221 -18.32 1.03 -19.10
CA ARG A 221 -18.04 0.29 -20.32
C ARG A 221 -16.63 -0.30 -20.32
N PHE A 222 -16.51 -1.46 -20.94
CA PHE A 222 -15.24 -2.10 -21.23
C PHE A 222 -15.12 -2.33 -22.74
N VAL A 223 -14.12 -1.74 -23.36
CA VAL A 223 -13.90 -1.77 -24.84
C VAL A 223 -15.21 -1.47 -25.58
N GLY A 224 -15.91 -0.39 -25.15
CA GLY A 224 -17.16 0.10 -25.76
C GLY A 224 -18.43 -0.64 -25.37
N ARG A 225 -18.36 -1.86 -24.82
CA ARG A 225 -19.53 -2.63 -24.36
C ARG A 225 -19.96 -2.21 -22.96
N SER A 226 -21.26 -1.94 -22.76
CA SER A 226 -21.79 -1.61 -21.42
C SER A 226 -21.74 -2.83 -20.50
N LEU A 227 -21.34 -2.58 -19.27
CA LEU A 227 -21.34 -3.55 -18.17
C LEU A 227 -22.35 -3.11 -17.10
N ASP A 228 -22.85 -4.04 -16.29
CA ASP A 228 -23.64 -3.72 -15.10
C ASP A 228 -22.77 -2.90 -14.12
N PRO A 229 -23.14 -1.65 -13.79
CA PRO A 229 -22.35 -0.84 -12.85
C PRO A 229 -22.40 -1.33 -11.40
N LYS A 230 -23.44 -2.07 -11.00
CA LYS A 230 -23.70 -2.45 -9.62
C LYS A 230 -22.55 -3.21 -8.94
N PRO A 231 -21.89 -4.20 -9.57
CA PRO A 231 -20.71 -4.84 -9.02
C PRO A 231 -19.56 -3.85 -8.76
N PHE A 232 -19.33 -2.90 -9.67
CA PHE A 232 -18.28 -1.90 -9.55
C PHE A 232 -18.56 -0.88 -8.44
N VAL A 233 -19.79 -0.40 -8.33
CA VAL A 233 -20.22 0.54 -7.28
C VAL A 233 -20.02 -0.04 -5.88
N ASN A 234 -20.18 -1.34 -5.74
CA ASN A 234 -19.97 -2.06 -4.47
C ASN A 234 -18.54 -2.59 -4.29
N TRP A 235 -17.64 -2.37 -5.26
CA TRP A 235 -16.29 -2.89 -5.24
C TRP A 235 -15.35 -1.97 -4.45
N GLY A 236 -14.48 -2.58 -3.64
CA GLY A 236 -13.50 -1.89 -2.81
C GLY A 236 -12.46 -2.85 -2.24
N ILE A 237 -11.62 -2.34 -1.37
CA ILE A 237 -10.50 -3.11 -0.80
C ILE A 237 -10.98 -4.33 0.01
N ASN A 238 -12.08 -4.20 0.74
CA ASN A 238 -12.58 -5.25 1.64
C ASN A 238 -13.29 -6.40 0.91
N ASN A 239 -13.60 -6.24 -0.36
CA ASN A 239 -14.29 -7.25 -1.18
C ASN A 239 -13.67 -7.33 -2.58
N PHE A 240 -12.35 -7.11 -2.64
CA PHE A 240 -11.59 -6.92 -3.88
C PHE A 240 -11.83 -8.04 -4.89
N ASP A 241 -11.79 -9.29 -4.47
CA ASP A 241 -11.87 -10.46 -5.35
C ASP A 241 -13.26 -10.70 -5.93
N THR A 242 -14.30 -10.08 -5.35
CA THR A 242 -15.71 -10.29 -5.78
C THR A 242 -16.00 -9.81 -7.20
N ILE A 243 -15.27 -8.83 -7.71
CA ILE A 243 -15.47 -8.28 -9.06
C ILE A 243 -15.16 -9.31 -10.14
N PHE A 244 -14.13 -10.14 -9.93
CA PHE A 244 -13.63 -11.11 -10.90
C PHE A 244 -14.63 -12.21 -11.21
N THR A 245 -15.49 -12.55 -10.25
CA THR A 245 -16.55 -13.55 -10.42
C THR A 245 -17.87 -12.93 -10.88
N LYS A 246 -18.15 -11.68 -10.49
CA LYS A 246 -19.43 -11.01 -10.79
C LYS A 246 -19.48 -10.35 -12.16
N VAL A 247 -18.34 -9.98 -12.74
CA VAL A 247 -18.28 -9.24 -14.01
C VAL A 247 -17.64 -10.10 -15.09
N GLY A 248 -18.48 -10.64 -15.94
CA GLY A 248 -18.06 -11.39 -17.12
C GLY A 248 -17.63 -10.50 -18.28
N GLY A 249 -16.81 -11.07 -19.20
CA GLY A 249 -16.38 -10.41 -20.44
C GLY A 249 -15.20 -9.45 -20.31
N VAL A 250 -14.61 -9.37 -19.12
CA VAL A 250 -13.28 -8.83 -18.87
C VAL A 250 -12.34 -10.01 -18.64
N ARG A 251 -11.18 -10.03 -19.28
CA ARG A 251 -10.16 -11.05 -19.02
C ARG A 251 -9.33 -10.66 -17.81
N TRP A 252 -9.93 -10.80 -16.61
CA TRP A 252 -9.36 -10.35 -15.36
C TRP A 252 -7.98 -10.94 -15.08
N GLU A 253 -7.81 -12.23 -15.27
CA GLU A 253 -6.54 -12.93 -15.06
C GLU A 253 -5.40 -12.29 -15.87
N SER A 254 -5.61 -12.08 -17.17
CA SER A 254 -4.61 -11.45 -18.05
C SER A 254 -4.31 -10.01 -17.64
N LEU A 255 -5.31 -9.27 -17.16
CA LEU A 255 -5.15 -7.88 -16.70
C LEU A 255 -4.36 -7.85 -15.40
N ILE A 256 -4.72 -8.69 -14.42
CA ILE A 256 -4.04 -8.81 -13.13
C ILE A 256 -2.57 -9.18 -13.35
N ASN A 257 -2.28 -10.24 -14.10
CA ASN A 257 -0.92 -10.69 -14.39
C ASN A 257 -0.06 -9.59 -15.02
N ASN A 258 -0.65 -8.77 -15.92
CA ASN A 258 0.07 -7.65 -16.53
C ASN A 258 0.40 -6.54 -15.51
N VAL A 259 -0.54 -6.22 -14.62
CA VAL A 259 -0.32 -5.23 -13.56
C VAL A 259 0.71 -5.75 -12.56
N GLU A 260 0.59 -7.00 -12.15
CA GLU A 260 1.50 -7.67 -11.21
C GLU A 260 2.95 -7.68 -11.71
N GLN A 261 3.17 -8.04 -12.97
CA GLN A 261 4.49 -7.98 -13.59
C GLN A 261 5.08 -6.56 -13.58
N ARG A 262 4.28 -5.54 -13.87
CA ARG A 262 4.73 -4.14 -13.84
C ARG A 262 5.06 -3.66 -12.43
N VAL A 263 4.21 -3.98 -11.47
CA VAL A 263 4.40 -3.62 -10.05
C VAL A 263 5.66 -4.31 -9.51
N SER A 264 5.84 -5.62 -9.75
CA SER A 264 7.01 -6.37 -9.31
C SER A 264 8.30 -5.80 -9.90
N ALA A 265 8.33 -5.51 -11.19
CA ALA A 265 9.49 -4.87 -11.84
C ALA A 265 9.79 -3.48 -11.25
N GLN A 266 8.78 -2.69 -10.94
CA GLN A 266 8.94 -1.36 -10.36
C GLN A 266 9.50 -1.42 -8.93
N LEU A 267 9.02 -2.36 -8.10
CA LEU A 267 9.50 -2.56 -6.74
C LEU A 267 10.95 -3.05 -6.73
N GLN A 268 11.32 -4.01 -7.60
CA GLN A 268 12.71 -4.47 -7.74
C GLN A 268 13.66 -3.34 -8.14
N LEU A 269 13.27 -2.48 -9.11
CA LEU A 269 14.06 -1.31 -9.50
C LEU A 269 14.21 -0.29 -8.36
N SER A 270 13.20 -0.16 -7.52
CA SER A 270 13.23 0.75 -6.37
C SER A 270 14.15 0.23 -5.27
N SER A 271 14.15 -1.07 -4.98
CA SER A 271 15.03 -1.70 -4.00
C SER A 271 16.50 -1.63 -4.43
N LEU A 272 16.80 -1.85 -5.71
CA LEU A 272 18.16 -1.69 -6.25
C LEU A 272 18.68 -0.26 -6.14
N LYS A 273 17.83 0.77 -6.28
CA LYS A 273 18.21 2.17 -6.12
C LYS A 273 18.38 2.58 -4.65
N ALA A 274 17.67 1.92 -3.73
CA ALA A 274 17.74 2.17 -2.31
C ALA A 274 18.94 1.48 -1.62
N ALA A 275 19.55 0.47 -2.25
CA ALA A 275 20.74 -0.17 -1.75
C ALA A 275 21.87 0.88 -1.69
N PRO A 276 22.50 1.13 -0.51
CA PRO A 276 23.63 2.05 -0.44
C PRO A 276 24.73 1.53 -1.35
N LEU A 277 25.29 2.40 -2.20
CA LEU A 277 26.56 2.16 -2.86
C LEU A 277 27.57 1.88 -1.75
N MET A 278 27.84 0.61 -1.49
CA MET A 278 28.97 0.23 -0.64
C MET A 278 30.18 0.83 -1.33
N ALA A 279 30.66 1.93 -0.78
CA ALA A 279 31.92 2.52 -1.21
C ALA A 279 32.98 1.43 -1.10
N SER A 280 33.49 1.00 -2.22
CA SER A 280 34.73 0.23 -2.30
C SER A 280 35.81 1.10 -1.76
N SER A 281 36.10 0.95 -0.46
CA SER A 281 37.37 1.46 0.10
C SER A 281 38.47 0.46 -0.25
N GLU A 282 39.20 0.74 -1.30
CA GLU A 282 40.58 0.28 -1.44
C GLU A 282 41.49 1.06 -0.48
#